data_f93344458b0bc851bde4981f51e400f4
#
_entry.id   f93344458b0bc851bde4981f51e400f4
#
_cell.length_a   1.000
_cell.length_b   1.000
_cell.length_c   1.000
_cell.angle_alpha   90.00
_cell.angle_beta   90.00
_cell.angle_gamma   90.00
#
_symmetry.space_group_name_H-M   'P 1'
#
loop_
_entity.id
_entity.type
_entity.pdbx_description
1 polymer ?
#
loop_
_entity_poly.entity_id
_entity_poly.type
_entity_poly.pdbx_seq_one_letter_code
_entity_poly.pdbx_strand_id
1 'polypeptide(L)'
;GLKWLNSHDSSIWQGWTQLPESGVELIITKSLKDVMALATITRTPAIALQSENTKPKKAIVEELKSRFKSIYILYDNDFDKEINVGRIMGKEMVEHFDNYAVQIEIPEKFKSKDFSDLVMNIGPVEAEIALIDLKVPF
;
A
#
# COMPACT_ATOMS: atom_id res chain seq x y z
N GLY A 1 -2.65 26.52 -1.04
CA GLY A 1 -3.02 27.21 -0.05
C GLY A 1 -3.80 26.36 0.70
N LEU A 2 -4.86 26.43 0.53
CA LEU A 2 -5.51 25.48 1.06
C LEU A 2 -4.86 24.21 1.14
N LYS A 3 -3.72 24.09 0.49
CA LYS A 3 -2.99 22.87 0.55
C LYS A 3 -2.55 22.53 1.96
N TRP A 4 -2.40 23.49 2.84
CA TRP A 4 -2.04 23.12 4.18
C TRP A 4 -3.22 22.59 4.97
N LEU A 5 -4.42 22.99 4.63
CA LEU A 5 -5.57 22.37 5.17
C LEU A 5 -5.70 20.97 4.63
N ASN A 6 -5.47 20.83 3.36
CA ASN A 6 -5.49 19.51 2.78
C ASN A 6 -4.34 18.71 3.31
N SER A 7 -3.20 19.35 3.54
CA SER A 7 -2.07 18.63 4.08
C SER A 7 -2.31 18.17 5.50
N HIS A 8 -3.20 18.84 6.22
CA HIS A 8 -3.54 18.38 7.53
C HIS A 8 -4.19 16.98 7.46
N ASP A 9 -5.00 16.74 6.45
CA ASP A 9 -5.58 15.42 6.22
C ASP A 9 -4.58 14.51 5.54
N SER A 10 -3.87 15.00 4.55
CA SER A 10 -2.90 14.19 3.83
C SER A 10 -1.63 13.94 4.62
N SER A 11 -1.38 14.71 5.68
CA SER A 11 -0.19 14.51 6.49
C SER A 11 -0.20 13.19 7.25
N ILE A 12 -1.35 12.55 7.35
CA ILE A 12 -1.42 11.23 7.95
C ILE A 12 -1.03 10.15 6.95
N TRP A 13 -0.79 10.54 5.67
CA TRP A 13 -0.37 9.60 4.65
C TRP A 13 1.10 9.85 4.30
N GLN A 14 1.94 8.90 4.66
CA GLN A 14 3.36 8.97 4.31
C GLN A 14 3.52 8.74 2.82
N GLY A 15 4.31 9.61 2.18
CA GLY A 15 4.54 9.53 0.73
C GLY A 15 3.57 10.34 -0.11
N TRP A 16 2.59 10.98 0.49
CA TRP A 16 1.55 11.71 -0.25
C TRP A 16 2.09 12.77 -1.20
N THR A 17 3.04 13.58 -0.72
CA THR A 17 3.55 14.70 -1.52
C THR A 17 4.32 14.24 -2.75
N GLN A 18 4.71 12.98 -2.80
CA GLN A 18 5.47 12.45 -3.93
C GLN A 18 4.58 11.71 -4.93
N LEU A 19 3.28 11.65 -4.68
CA LEU A 19 2.37 10.97 -5.61
C LEU A 19 2.18 11.80 -6.86
N PRO A 20 2.14 11.17 -8.04
CA PRO A 20 1.73 11.86 -9.25
C PRO A 20 0.24 12.20 -9.17
N GLU A 21 -0.20 13.20 -9.93
CA GLU A 21 -1.61 13.58 -9.92
C GLU A 21 -2.51 12.45 -10.41
N SER A 22 -2.01 11.64 -11.33
CA SER A 22 -2.76 10.49 -11.84
C SER A 22 -1.80 9.38 -12.23
N GLY A 23 -2.30 8.19 -12.35
CA GLY A 23 -1.49 7.05 -12.73
C GLY A 23 -2.29 5.80 -12.95
N VAL A 24 -1.61 4.75 -13.39
CA VAL A 24 -2.26 3.47 -13.65
C VAL A 24 -2.52 2.74 -12.35
N GLU A 25 -1.55 2.75 -11.44
CA GLU A 25 -1.71 2.02 -10.19
C GLU A 25 -1.09 2.73 -9.00
N LEU A 26 -1.66 2.44 -7.84
CA LEU A 26 -1.19 2.94 -6.55
C LEU A 26 -1.15 1.76 -5.60
N ILE A 27 -0.12 1.70 -4.76
CA ILE A 27 -0.07 0.72 -3.67
C ILE A 27 -0.21 1.47 -2.35
N ILE A 28 -1.12 1.00 -1.52
CA ILE A 28 -1.27 1.49 -0.15
C ILE A 28 -0.68 0.42 0.75
N THR A 29 0.32 0.80 1.51
CA THR A 29 1.04 -0.11 2.38
C THR A 29 1.06 0.40 3.82
N LYS A 30 1.85 -0.25 4.69
CA LYS A 30 1.76 -0.03 6.12
C LYS A 30 2.79 0.93 6.68
N SER A 31 3.94 1.09 6.03
CA SER A 31 5.05 1.86 6.57
C SER A 31 5.75 2.69 5.51
N LEU A 32 6.40 3.76 5.97
CA LEU A 32 7.21 4.60 5.08
C LEU A 32 8.35 3.79 4.45
N LYS A 33 8.90 2.84 5.18
CA LYS A 33 9.97 1.98 4.68
C LYS A 33 9.51 1.24 3.43
N ASP A 34 8.30 0.71 3.45
CA ASP A 34 7.74 0.01 2.30
C ASP A 34 7.41 0.97 1.17
N VAL A 35 6.90 2.16 1.49
CA VAL A 35 6.65 3.19 0.48
C VAL A 35 7.93 3.49 -0.29
N MET A 36 9.03 3.68 0.44
CA MET A 36 10.31 4.02 -0.18
C MET A 36 10.86 2.85 -1.01
N ALA A 37 10.74 1.63 -0.51
CA ALA A 37 11.21 0.46 -1.23
C ALA A 37 10.41 0.26 -2.53
N LEU A 38 9.10 0.42 -2.47
CA LEU A 38 8.24 0.30 -3.65
C LEU A 38 8.59 1.37 -4.68
N ALA A 39 8.76 2.62 -4.24
CA ALA A 39 9.06 3.71 -5.14
C ALA A 39 10.42 3.56 -5.81
N THR A 40 11.45 3.17 -5.04
CA THR A 40 12.80 3.10 -5.58
C THR A 40 13.07 1.84 -6.39
N ILE A 41 12.52 0.71 -5.98
CA ILE A 41 12.81 -0.58 -6.62
C ILE A 41 11.85 -0.85 -7.78
N THR A 42 10.56 -0.61 -7.57
CA THR A 42 9.55 -0.93 -8.57
C THR A 42 9.01 0.30 -9.29
N ARG A 43 9.38 1.49 -8.81
CA ARG A 43 8.88 2.77 -9.34
C ARG A 43 7.36 2.88 -9.28
N THR A 44 6.75 2.17 -8.35
CA THR A 44 5.31 2.21 -8.18
C THR A 44 4.94 3.28 -7.17
N PRO A 45 4.01 4.18 -7.49
CA PRO A 45 3.51 5.13 -6.52
C PRO A 45 2.95 4.39 -5.31
N ALA A 46 3.32 4.82 -4.12
CA ALA A 46 2.90 4.16 -2.90
C ALA A 46 2.72 5.18 -1.78
N ILE A 47 1.76 4.91 -0.90
CA ILE A 47 1.54 5.70 0.30
C ILE A 47 1.24 4.77 1.46
N ALA A 48 1.40 5.27 2.66
CA ALA A 48 1.06 4.52 3.86
C ALA A 48 0.31 5.42 4.82
N LEU A 49 -0.74 4.88 5.44
CA LEU A 49 -1.49 5.62 6.44
C LEU A 49 -0.62 5.70 7.70
N GLN A 50 -0.44 6.90 8.22
CA GLN A 50 0.48 7.12 9.32
C GLN A 50 0.03 6.49 10.63
N SER A 51 -1.27 6.38 10.85
CA SER A 51 -1.81 5.79 12.07
C SER A 51 -2.66 4.58 11.75
N GLU A 52 -2.36 3.47 12.44
CA GLU A 52 -3.09 2.22 12.24
C GLU A 52 -4.57 2.33 12.59
N ASN A 53 -4.89 3.17 13.57
CA ASN A 53 -6.25 3.27 14.06
C ASN A 53 -7.08 4.34 13.36
N THR A 54 -6.49 5.00 12.37
CA THR A 54 -7.18 6.08 11.67
C THR A 54 -7.81 5.56 10.40
N LYS A 55 -9.11 5.78 10.25
CA LYS A 55 -9.78 5.44 9.00
C LYS A 55 -9.46 6.48 7.96
N PRO A 56 -9.30 6.12 6.70
CA PRO A 56 -9.11 7.11 5.65
C PRO A 56 -10.38 7.96 5.53
N LYS A 57 -10.20 9.25 5.31
CA LYS A 57 -11.33 10.15 5.12
C LYS A 57 -11.96 9.88 3.76
N LYS A 58 -13.27 9.96 3.70
CA LYS A 58 -13.99 9.67 2.48
C LYS A 58 -13.52 10.54 1.31
N ALA A 59 -13.25 11.81 1.56
CA ALA A 59 -12.77 12.70 0.51
C ALA A 59 -11.42 12.24 -0.06
N ILE A 60 -10.54 11.73 0.80
CA ILE A 60 -9.25 11.21 0.36
C ILE A 60 -9.44 9.94 -0.47
N VAL A 61 -10.33 9.06 -0.03
CA VAL A 61 -10.64 7.82 -0.75
C VAL A 61 -11.14 8.15 -2.16
N GLU A 62 -12.09 9.09 -2.27
CA GLU A 62 -12.65 9.47 -3.56
C GLU A 62 -11.60 10.12 -4.46
N GLU A 63 -10.74 10.93 -3.87
CA GLU A 63 -9.66 11.55 -4.63
C GLU A 63 -8.72 10.48 -5.21
N LEU A 64 -8.30 9.52 -4.39
CA LEU A 64 -7.38 8.47 -4.84
C LEU A 64 -8.02 7.60 -5.91
N LYS A 65 -9.31 7.28 -5.73
CA LYS A 65 -10.03 6.50 -6.74
C LYS A 65 -10.11 7.23 -8.08
N SER A 66 -10.18 8.56 -8.06
CA SER A 66 -10.23 9.34 -9.29
C SER A 66 -8.87 9.49 -9.94
N ARG A 67 -7.80 9.40 -9.16
CA ARG A 67 -6.44 9.60 -9.65
C ARG A 67 -5.80 8.33 -10.21
N PHE A 68 -6.16 7.17 -9.69
CA PHE A 68 -5.51 5.91 -10.06
C PHE A 68 -6.53 4.88 -10.56
N LYS A 69 -6.18 4.22 -11.66
CA LYS A 69 -7.06 3.21 -12.25
C LYS A 69 -7.16 1.97 -11.37
N SER A 70 -6.07 1.59 -10.73
CA SER A 70 -6.03 0.43 -9.87
C SER A 70 -5.37 0.82 -8.56
N ILE A 71 -5.95 0.35 -7.47
CA ILE A 71 -5.39 0.56 -6.14
C ILE A 71 -5.21 -0.81 -5.48
N TYR A 72 -4.00 -1.07 -5.00
CA TYR A 72 -3.69 -2.32 -4.31
C TYR A 72 -3.40 -2.04 -2.86
N ILE A 73 -3.94 -2.86 -1.98
CA ILE A 73 -3.65 -2.79 -0.54
C ILE A 73 -2.64 -3.89 -0.24
N LEU A 74 -1.43 -3.49 0.13
CA LEU A 74 -0.35 -4.42 0.43
C LEU A 74 0.08 -4.21 1.89
N TYR A 75 -0.65 -4.84 2.79
CA TYR A 75 -0.35 -4.79 4.21
C TYR A 75 0.46 -6.02 4.61
N ASP A 76 0.97 -6.02 5.84
CA ASP A 76 1.82 -7.09 6.31
C ASP A 76 1.10 -8.45 6.29
N ASN A 77 1.83 -9.50 5.95
CA ASN A 77 1.36 -10.85 6.12
C ASN A 77 1.94 -11.40 7.43
N ASP A 78 1.17 -11.33 8.50
CA ASP A 78 1.59 -11.81 9.82
C ASP A 78 1.40 -13.32 9.94
N PHE A 79 1.95 -14.06 9.01
CA PHE A 79 1.77 -15.52 8.88
C PHE A 79 2.27 -16.31 10.09
N ASP A 80 3.20 -15.74 10.84
CA ASP A 80 3.79 -16.42 11.99
C ASP A 80 3.05 -16.14 13.29
N LYS A 81 1.95 -15.39 13.23
CA LYS A 81 1.15 -15.06 14.40
C LYS A 81 -0.16 -15.82 14.40
N GLU A 82 -0.69 -16.04 15.59
CA GLU A 82 -1.97 -16.73 15.74
C GLU A 82 -3.08 -15.98 15.01
N ILE A 83 -3.05 -14.65 15.08
CA ILE A 83 -4.00 -13.80 14.36
C ILE A 83 -3.21 -12.95 13.38
N ASN A 84 -3.57 -13.03 12.10
CA ASN A 84 -2.91 -12.25 11.07
C ASN A 84 -3.55 -10.86 11.01
N VAL A 85 -3.03 -9.95 11.84
CA VAL A 85 -3.56 -8.59 11.98
C VAL A 85 -3.42 -7.81 10.68
N GLY A 86 -2.28 -7.95 10.00
CA GLY A 86 -2.04 -7.26 8.74
C GLY A 86 -3.08 -7.64 7.69
N ARG A 87 -3.43 -8.92 7.61
CA ARG A 87 -4.44 -9.39 6.67
C ARG A 87 -5.81 -8.81 7.00
N ILE A 88 -6.17 -8.79 8.27
CA ILE A 88 -7.45 -8.24 8.71
C ILE A 88 -7.54 -6.75 8.39
N MET A 89 -6.49 -6.00 8.71
CA MET A 89 -6.48 -4.56 8.47
C MET A 89 -6.46 -4.23 6.98
N GLY A 90 -5.78 -5.04 6.19
CA GLY A 90 -5.79 -4.88 4.74
C GLY A 90 -7.18 -5.07 4.16
N LYS A 91 -7.90 -6.05 4.66
CA LYS A 91 -9.26 -6.30 4.23
C LYS A 91 -10.18 -5.13 4.59
N GLU A 92 -10.01 -4.57 5.79
CA GLU A 92 -10.78 -3.41 6.21
C GLU A 92 -10.48 -2.21 5.30
N MET A 93 -9.23 -2.04 4.92
CA MET A 93 -8.85 -0.93 4.04
C MET A 93 -9.53 -1.07 2.67
N VAL A 94 -9.62 -2.29 2.15
CA VAL A 94 -10.35 -2.53 0.90
C VAL A 94 -11.80 -2.08 1.04
N GLU A 95 -12.42 -2.38 2.19
CA GLU A 95 -13.80 -1.98 2.44
C GLU A 95 -13.93 -0.45 2.50
N HIS A 96 -12.95 0.24 3.10
CA HIS A 96 -12.95 1.69 3.14
C HIS A 96 -12.83 2.31 1.74
N PHE A 97 -12.31 1.57 0.78
CA PHE A 97 -12.24 2.00 -0.62
C PHE A 97 -13.41 1.45 -1.44
N ASP A 98 -14.51 1.08 -0.79
CA ASP A 98 -15.74 0.62 -1.43
C ASP A 98 -15.47 -0.57 -2.37
N ASN A 99 -14.51 -1.40 -2.02
CA ASN A 99 -14.06 -2.56 -2.81
C ASN A 99 -13.54 -2.20 -4.20
N TYR A 100 -13.18 -0.94 -4.41
CA TYR A 100 -12.46 -0.52 -5.61
C TYR A 100 -11.03 -1.02 -5.56
N ALA A 101 -10.42 -1.02 -4.37
CA ALA A 101 -9.06 -1.50 -4.18
C ALA A 101 -9.05 -3.03 -4.07
N VAL A 102 -7.91 -3.62 -4.39
CA VAL A 102 -7.71 -5.08 -4.32
C VAL A 102 -6.63 -5.36 -3.29
N GLN A 103 -6.89 -6.30 -2.41
CA GLN A 103 -5.89 -6.72 -1.43
C GLN A 103 -4.93 -7.71 -2.07
N ILE A 104 -3.63 -7.44 -1.93
CA ILE A 104 -2.59 -8.37 -2.31
C ILE A 104 -1.74 -8.66 -1.08
N GLU A 105 -1.11 -9.82 -1.04
CA GLU A 105 -0.40 -10.28 0.14
C GLU A 105 0.84 -11.05 -0.29
N ILE A 106 1.97 -10.82 0.39
CA ILE A 106 3.18 -11.55 0.11
C ILE A 106 2.99 -13.00 0.55
N PRO A 107 3.19 -13.98 -0.35
CA PRO A 107 3.00 -15.38 0.01
C PRO A 107 3.92 -15.83 1.14
N GLU A 108 3.39 -16.67 2.01
CA GLU A 108 4.14 -17.17 3.16
C GLU A 108 5.42 -17.89 2.75
N LYS A 109 5.46 -18.47 1.56
CA LYS A 109 6.65 -19.20 1.10
C LYS A 109 7.92 -18.34 1.08
N PHE A 110 7.77 -17.02 0.98
CA PHE A 110 8.91 -16.11 0.97
C PHE A 110 9.39 -15.76 2.38
N LYS A 111 8.65 -16.15 3.42
CA LYS A 111 9.00 -15.88 4.82
C LYS A 111 9.24 -14.39 5.08
N SER A 112 8.46 -13.56 4.41
CA SER A 112 8.58 -12.10 4.50
C SER A 112 7.21 -11.52 4.80
N LYS A 113 7.15 -10.60 5.75
CA LYS A 113 5.87 -10.01 6.16
C LYS A 113 5.47 -8.84 5.29
N ASP A 114 6.44 -8.05 4.86
CA ASP A 114 6.19 -6.87 4.05
C ASP A 114 7.18 -6.80 2.90
N PHE A 115 7.03 -5.77 2.06
CA PHE A 115 7.85 -5.65 0.86
C PHE A 115 9.32 -5.42 1.19
N SER A 116 9.61 -4.66 2.24
CA SER A 116 10.99 -4.41 2.65
C SER A 116 11.68 -5.71 3.08
N ASP A 117 10.96 -6.55 3.83
CA ASP A 117 11.48 -7.86 4.21
C ASP A 117 11.72 -8.73 2.98
N LEU A 118 10.80 -8.67 2.02
CA LEU A 118 10.92 -9.46 0.79
C LEU A 118 12.20 -9.05 0.04
N VAL A 119 12.45 -7.75 -0.10
CA VAL A 119 13.64 -7.26 -0.77
C VAL A 119 14.91 -7.78 -0.06
N MET A 120 14.91 -7.77 1.27
CA MET A 120 16.06 -8.24 2.03
C MET A 120 16.26 -9.74 1.87
N ASN A 121 15.17 -10.49 1.78
CA ASN A 121 15.26 -11.96 1.74
C ASN A 121 15.56 -12.54 0.36
N ILE A 122 15.03 -11.92 -0.71
CA ILE A 122 15.22 -12.47 -2.06
C ILE A 122 15.84 -11.48 -3.05
N GLY A 123 16.16 -10.28 -2.61
CA GLY A 123 16.77 -9.25 -3.45
C GLY A 123 15.76 -8.41 -4.22
N PRO A 124 16.20 -7.23 -4.71
CA PRO A 124 15.26 -6.29 -5.34
C PRO A 124 14.66 -6.79 -6.65
N VAL A 125 15.43 -7.50 -7.48
CA VAL A 125 14.92 -7.98 -8.77
C VAL A 125 13.84 -9.04 -8.56
N GLU A 126 14.12 -10.03 -7.72
CA GLU A 126 13.16 -11.09 -7.44
C GLU A 126 11.93 -10.56 -6.70
N ALA A 127 12.12 -9.56 -5.83
CA ALA A 127 11.01 -8.94 -5.12
C ALA A 127 10.08 -8.21 -6.09
N GLU A 128 10.65 -7.53 -7.08
CA GLU A 128 9.85 -6.84 -8.10
C GLU A 128 9.06 -7.84 -8.92
N ILE A 129 9.68 -8.94 -9.32
CA ILE A 129 9.00 -10.00 -10.07
C ILE A 129 7.84 -10.57 -9.25
N ALA A 130 8.09 -10.85 -7.98
CA ALA A 130 7.05 -11.38 -7.09
C ALA A 130 5.88 -10.41 -6.97
N LEU A 131 6.16 -9.11 -6.87
CA LEU A 131 5.11 -8.10 -6.77
C LEU A 131 4.26 -8.06 -8.05
N ILE A 132 4.91 -8.13 -9.20
CA ILE A 132 4.19 -8.15 -10.47
C ILE A 132 3.24 -9.35 -10.52
N ASP A 133 3.72 -10.51 -10.08
CA ASP A 133 2.90 -11.71 -10.07
C ASP A 133 1.68 -11.58 -9.15
N LEU A 134 1.82 -10.89 -8.02
CA LEU A 134 0.71 -10.69 -7.10
C LEU A 134 -0.41 -9.83 -7.71
N LYS A 135 -0.07 -8.98 -8.65
CA LYS A 135 -1.03 -8.06 -9.26
C LYS A 135 -1.73 -8.66 -10.48
N VAL A 136 -1.30 -9.80 -10.95
CA VAL A 136 -1.89 -10.44 -12.13
C VAL A 136 -3.20 -11.13 -11.71
N PRO A 137 -4.33 -10.80 -12.34
CA PRO A 137 -5.60 -11.48 -12.00
C PRO A 137 -5.60 -12.89 -12.61
N PHE A 138 -6.40 -13.73 -12.01
CA PHE A 138 -6.56 -15.11 -12.48
C PHE A 138 -7.66 -15.22 -13.49
#